data_a71bc6f00d68cd66c7a5635ad3b36535
#
_entry.id   a71bc6f00d68cd66c7a5635ad3b36535
#
_cell.length_a   1.000
_cell.length_b   1.000
_cell.length_c   1.000
_cell.angle_alpha   90.00
_cell.angle_beta   90.00
_cell.angle_gamma   90.00
#
_symmetry.space_group_name_H-M   'P 1'
#
loop_
_entity.id
_entity.type
_entity.pdbx_description
1 polymer ?
#
loop_
_entity_poly.entity_id
_entity_poly.type
_entity_poly.pdbx_seq_one_letter_code
_entity_poly.pdbx_strand_id
1 'polypeptide(L)'
;HNGELNTDKKNRLSENAIAKAKDNRIVRPNGQSDSCRLDQTFHSRIIEDDMDLVTAVVSMMPPAWENDNAIDKNVRDMLEYFSLYEEKNDGPAALIFGDGNIIGARLDRLGLRPLRTIETDKHIAVTSEAGQINFVNETTISRGRIEAGGMLYYDHSIGEVFRTTDAPVSYTHLR
;
A
#
# COMPACT_ATOMS: atom_id res chain seq x y z
N HIS A 1 -1.38 6.07 8.04
CA HIS A 1 -1.43 4.68 8.48
C HIS A 1 -1.69 4.57 9.99
N ASN A 2 -2.17 3.42 10.38
CA ASN A 2 -2.23 3.06 11.80
C ASN A 2 -1.14 2.00 12.05
N GLY A 3 -0.14 2.35 12.85
CA GLY A 3 0.99 1.49 13.16
C GLY A 3 2.25 2.27 13.45
N GLU A 4 3.38 1.60 13.39
CA GLU A 4 4.71 2.17 13.60
C GLU A 4 5.69 1.49 12.63
N LEU A 5 6.36 2.28 11.81
CA LEU A 5 7.32 1.77 10.83
C LEU A 5 8.70 1.61 11.49
N ASN A 6 9.10 0.37 11.70
CA ASN A 6 10.37 0.05 12.39
C ASN A 6 11.60 0.46 11.58
N THR A 7 11.46 0.62 10.28
CA THR A 7 12.54 0.99 9.34
C THR A 7 12.67 2.49 9.11
N ASP A 8 11.93 3.33 9.84
CA ASP A 8 11.85 4.78 9.64
C ASP A 8 13.21 5.47 9.47
N LYS A 9 14.17 5.19 10.33
CA LYS A 9 15.50 5.79 10.24
C LYS A 9 16.23 5.38 8.96
N LYS A 10 16.15 4.12 8.56
CA LYS A 10 16.78 3.59 7.35
C LYS A 10 16.13 4.20 6.12
N ASN A 11 14.80 4.25 6.08
CA ASN A 11 14.04 4.85 4.98
C ASN A 11 14.39 6.34 4.79
N ARG A 12 14.58 7.11 5.88
CA ARG A 12 15.03 8.51 5.80
C ARG A 12 16.40 8.64 5.14
N LEU A 13 17.33 7.76 5.47
CA LEU A 13 18.68 7.79 4.90
C LEU A 13 18.64 7.44 3.41
N SER A 14 17.85 6.45 3.03
CA SER A 14 17.65 6.05 1.63
C SER A 14 17.03 7.18 0.82
N GLU A 15 15.95 7.78 1.30
CA GLU A 15 15.30 8.92 0.64
C GLU A 15 16.23 10.11 0.43
N ASN A 16 17.04 10.43 1.43
CA ASN A 16 18.02 11.51 1.30
C ASN A 16 19.10 11.18 0.25
N ALA A 17 19.51 9.91 0.16
CA ALA A 17 20.47 9.47 -0.85
C ALA A 17 19.87 9.54 -2.26
N ILE A 18 18.63 9.10 -2.45
CA ILE A 18 17.90 9.16 -3.73
C ILE A 18 17.72 10.62 -4.15
N ALA A 19 17.25 11.48 -3.25
CA ALA A 19 17.07 12.91 -3.53
C ALA A 19 18.38 13.58 -3.94
N LYS A 20 19.47 13.27 -3.24
CA LYS A 20 20.79 13.79 -3.59
C LYS A 20 21.28 13.30 -4.95
N ALA A 21 21.04 12.04 -5.29
CA ALA A 21 21.40 11.47 -6.58
C ALA A 21 20.63 12.12 -7.74
N LYS A 22 19.39 12.58 -7.49
CA LYS A 22 18.55 13.30 -8.46
C LYS A 22 18.77 14.82 -8.49
N ASP A 23 19.76 15.33 -7.72
CA ASP A 23 19.98 16.76 -7.49
C ASP A 23 18.73 17.49 -6.94
N ASN A 24 17.90 16.75 -6.25
CA ASN A 24 16.65 17.23 -5.67
C ASN A 24 16.84 17.58 -4.18
N ARG A 25 16.38 18.77 -3.78
CA ARG A 25 16.43 19.23 -2.38
C ARG A 25 15.11 18.91 -1.69
N ILE A 26 15.03 17.75 -1.07
CA ILE A 26 13.92 17.45 -0.16
C ILE A 26 14.18 18.16 1.18
N VAL A 27 13.45 19.23 1.44
CA VAL A 27 13.45 19.85 2.76
C VAL A 27 12.40 19.16 3.62
N ARG A 28 12.86 18.36 4.57
CA ARG A 28 11.97 17.69 5.54
C ARG A 28 12.16 18.31 6.91
N PRO A 29 11.11 18.92 7.51
CA PRO A 29 11.17 19.45 8.84
C PRO A 29 11.55 18.38 9.88
N ASN A 30 12.27 18.79 10.92
CA ASN A 30 12.53 17.93 12.07
C ASN A 30 11.23 17.63 12.83
N GLY A 31 11.14 16.45 13.44
CA GLY A 31 10.00 16.07 14.29
C GLY A 31 8.77 15.55 13.52
N GLN A 32 8.88 15.30 12.23
CA GLN A 32 7.81 14.64 11.49
C GLN A 32 7.60 13.21 11.96
N SER A 33 6.33 12.78 12.01
CA SER A 33 5.98 11.38 12.22
C SER A 33 6.42 10.50 11.04
N ASP A 34 6.52 9.20 11.26
CA ASP A 34 6.76 8.21 10.23
C ASP A 34 5.66 8.23 9.15
N SER A 35 4.40 8.42 9.56
CA SER A 35 3.26 8.56 8.64
C SER A 35 3.38 9.77 7.71
N CYS A 36 3.71 10.93 8.27
CA CYS A 36 3.87 12.16 7.48
C CYS A 36 4.99 12.01 6.46
N ARG A 37 6.07 11.35 6.83
CA ARG A 37 7.20 11.14 5.95
C ARG A 37 6.91 10.08 4.89
N LEU A 38 6.19 9.00 5.25
CA LEU A 38 5.73 8.00 4.29
C LEU A 38 4.85 8.67 3.21
N ASP A 39 3.91 9.52 3.63
CA ASP A 39 3.04 10.29 2.73
C ASP A 39 3.85 11.19 1.78
N GLN A 40 4.84 11.92 2.30
CA GLN A 40 5.74 12.72 1.47
C GLN A 40 6.56 11.89 0.47
N THR A 41 6.97 10.68 0.85
CA THR A 41 7.71 9.79 -0.03
C THR A 41 6.80 9.26 -1.14
N PHE A 42 5.55 8.88 -0.84
CA PHE A 42 4.56 8.55 -1.85
C PHE A 42 4.32 9.71 -2.82
N HIS A 43 4.15 10.93 -2.29
CA HIS A 43 3.98 12.12 -3.12
C HIS A 43 5.16 12.30 -4.10
N SER A 44 6.39 12.16 -3.62
CA SER A 44 7.58 12.24 -4.47
C SER A 44 7.58 11.17 -5.57
N ARG A 45 7.24 9.91 -5.24
CA ARG A 45 7.18 8.84 -6.24
C ARG A 45 6.12 9.09 -7.31
N ILE A 46 4.96 9.59 -6.92
CA ILE A 46 3.84 9.84 -7.84
C ILE A 46 4.11 11.06 -8.71
N ILE A 47 4.55 12.18 -8.13
CA ILE A 47 4.67 13.45 -8.83
C ILE A 47 6.02 13.60 -9.55
N GLU A 48 7.12 13.16 -8.94
CA GLU A 48 8.46 13.36 -9.50
C GLU A 48 8.90 12.18 -10.36
N ASP A 49 8.48 10.96 -10.01
CA ASP A 49 8.88 9.74 -10.70
C ASP A 49 7.78 9.22 -11.64
N ASP A 50 6.64 9.93 -11.74
CA ASP A 50 5.48 9.57 -12.58
C ASP A 50 4.98 8.13 -12.32
N MET A 51 5.09 7.69 -11.08
CA MET A 51 4.68 6.35 -10.67
C MET A 51 3.19 6.36 -10.34
N ASP A 52 2.42 5.36 -10.81
CA ASP A 52 1.05 5.22 -10.36
C ASP A 52 0.96 4.87 -8.86
N LEU A 53 -0.14 5.27 -8.23
CA LEU A 53 -0.32 5.14 -6.77
C LEU A 53 -0.22 3.69 -6.29
N VAL A 54 -0.78 2.73 -7.02
CA VAL A 54 -0.79 1.31 -6.62
C VAL A 54 0.62 0.74 -6.69
N THR A 55 1.36 1.03 -7.76
CA THR A 55 2.77 0.65 -7.90
C THR A 55 3.62 1.27 -6.80
N ALA A 56 3.43 2.56 -6.49
CA ALA A 56 4.13 3.22 -5.39
C ALA A 56 3.88 2.52 -4.04
N VAL A 57 2.63 2.18 -3.74
CA VAL A 57 2.27 1.45 -2.51
C VAL A 57 2.93 0.07 -2.46
N VAL A 58 2.93 -0.67 -3.58
CA VAL A 58 3.51 -2.01 -3.63
C VAL A 58 5.03 -1.98 -3.54
N SER A 59 5.70 -1.02 -4.20
CA SER A 59 7.15 -0.89 -4.18
C SER A 59 7.68 -0.52 -2.79
N MET A 60 7.00 0.41 -2.11
CA MET A 60 7.43 0.89 -0.78
C MET A 60 7.00 -0.02 0.37
N MET A 61 5.92 -0.79 0.19
CA MET A 61 5.41 -1.77 1.17
C MET A 61 5.17 -3.12 0.48
N PRO A 62 6.22 -3.81 -0.01
CA PRO A 62 6.07 -5.05 -0.75
C PRO A 62 5.50 -6.17 0.14
N PRO A 63 4.82 -7.17 -0.46
CA PRO A 63 4.49 -8.42 0.22
C PRO A 63 5.77 -9.20 0.56
N ALA A 64 5.64 -10.31 1.30
CA ALA A 64 6.73 -11.27 1.47
C ALA A 64 6.85 -12.13 0.20
N TRP A 65 7.65 -11.70 -0.74
CA TRP A 65 7.73 -12.28 -2.10
C TRP A 65 8.95 -13.16 -2.34
N GLU A 66 10.01 -12.98 -1.58
CA GLU A 66 11.33 -13.56 -1.85
C GLU A 66 11.30 -15.10 -1.90
N ASN A 67 10.50 -15.72 -1.02
CA ASN A 67 10.37 -17.18 -0.92
C ASN A 67 8.99 -17.71 -1.38
N ASP A 68 8.18 -16.87 -2.03
CA ASP A 68 6.87 -17.26 -2.52
C ASP A 68 6.96 -17.75 -3.96
N ASN A 69 6.89 -19.08 -4.14
CA ASN A 69 6.95 -19.71 -5.46
C ASN A 69 5.63 -19.58 -6.26
N ALA A 70 4.56 -19.11 -5.64
CA ALA A 70 3.26 -18.93 -6.28
C ALA A 70 3.11 -17.57 -6.98
N ILE A 71 3.97 -16.60 -6.68
CA ILE A 71 3.96 -15.28 -7.31
C ILE A 71 4.31 -15.41 -8.81
N ASP A 72 3.50 -14.75 -9.66
CA ASP A 72 3.77 -14.62 -11.08
C ASP A 72 5.18 -14.06 -11.35
N LYS A 73 5.83 -14.58 -12.39
CA LYS A 73 7.22 -14.21 -12.72
C LYS A 73 7.37 -12.69 -12.98
N ASN A 74 6.44 -12.06 -13.69
CA ASN A 74 6.54 -10.64 -14.02
C ASN A 74 6.42 -9.79 -12.76
N VAL A 75 5.53 -10.20 -11.83
CA VAL A 75 5.39 -9.55 -10.52
C VAL A 75 6.65 -9.72 -9.69
N ARG A 76 7.24 -10.90 -9.67
CA ARG A 76 8.51 -11.14 -8.98
C ARG A 76 9.63 -10.26 -9.55
N ASP A 77 9.79 -10.23 -10.88
CA ASP A 77 10.80 -9.43 -11.57
C ASP A 77 10.61 -7.92 -11.26
N MET A 78 9.37 -7.45 -11.18
CA MET A 78 9.03 -6.09 -10.78
C MET A 78 9.42 -5.79 -9.33
N LEU A 79 9.09 -6.68 -8.39
CA LEU A 79 9.44 -6.52 -6.98
C LEU A 79 10.95 -6.57 -6.75
N GLU A 80 11.66 -7.45 -7.48
CA GLU A 80 13.12 -7.52 -7.48
C GLU A 80 13.72 -6.21 -7.99
N TYR A 81 13.23 -5.68 -9.11
CA TYR A 81 13.66 -4.40 -9.65
C TYR A 81 13.51 -3.27 -8.63
N PHE A 82 12.34 -3.13 -8.00
CA PHE A 82 12.12 -2.11 -6.97
C PHE A 82 13.05 -2.30 -5.76
N SER A 83 13.36 -3.53 -5.37
CA SER A 83 14.23 -3.81 -4.24
C SER A 83 15.69 -3.33 -4.42
N LEU A 84 16.09 -3.01 -5.65
CA LEU A 84 17.44 -2.51 -5.95
C LEU A 84 17.65 -1.06 -5.50
N TYR A 85 16.61 -0.26 -5.45
CA TYR A 85 16.70 1.16 -5.11
C TYR A 85 15.67 1.67 -4.11
N GLU A 86 14.56 0.96 -3.94
CA GLU A 86 13.52 1.34 -2.98
C GLU A 86 13.71 0.60 -1.66
N GLU A 87 13.87 1.36 -0.58
CA GLU A 87 13.96 0.77 0.75
C GLU A 87 12.56 0.49 1.29
N LYS A 88 12.26 -0.78 1.53
CA LYS A 88 10.95 -1.18 2.04
C LYS A 88 10.61 -0.56 3.40
N ASN A 89 9.39 -0.09 3.55
CA ASN A 89 8.83 0.37 4.81
C ASN A 89 8.24 -0.83 5.57
N ASP A 90 8.86 -1.18 6.68
CA ASP A 90 8.55 -2.38 7.43
C ASP A 90 8.13 -2.04 8.87
N GLY A 91 7.22 -2.83 9.41
CA GLY A 91 6.66 -2.67 10.72
C GLY A 91 5.14 -2.84 10.72
N PRO A 92 4.49 -2.84 11.89
CA PRO A 92 3.04 -2.91 11.98
C PRO A 92 2.40 -1.72 11.29
N ALA A 93 1.68 -1.94 10.19
CA ALA A 93 1.01 -0.84 9.48
C ALA A 93 -0.25 -1.30 8.75
N ALA A 94 -1.36 -0.65 9.07
CA ALA A 94 -2.57 -0.68 8.26
C ALA A 94 -2.66 0.66 7.52
N LEU A 95 -2.49 0.63 6.21
CA LEU A 95 -2.46 1.80 5.34
C LEU A 95 -3.80 1.97 4.64
N ILE A 96 -4.31 3.19 4.62
CA ILE A 96 -5.37 3.64 3.71
C ILE A 96 -4.75 4.70 2.80
N PHE A 97 -4.99 4.61 1.50
CA PHE A 97 -4.41 5.51 0.51
C PHE A 97 -5.44 5.92 -0.54
N GLY A 98 -5.21 7.03 -1.21
CA GLY A 98 -6.04 7.50 -2.32
C GLY A 98 -5.47 8.75 -2.98
N ASP A 99 -5.81 8.97 -4.25
CA ASP A 99 -5.41 10.12 -5.08
C ASP A 99 -6.60 10.87 -5.71
N GLY A 100 -7.83 10.49 -5.34
CA GLY A 100 -9.07 11.00 -5.91
C GLY A 100 -9.67 10.12 -7.02
N ASN A 101 -8.87 9.26 -7.66
CA ASN A 101 -9.35 8.27 -8.63
C ASN A 101 -9.31 6.85 -8.06
N ILE A 102 -8.28 6.53 -7.31
CA ILE A 102 -8.13 5.27 -6.62
C ILE A 102 -8.29 5.50 -5.11
N ILE A 103 -8.99 4.59 -4.45
CA ILE A 103 -9.00 4.47 -2.99
C ILE A 103 -8.69 3.03 -2.62
N GLY A 104 -7.79 2.83 -1.67
CA GLY A 104 -7.37 1.49 -1.31
C GLY A 104 -6.88 1.35 0.12
N ALA A 105 -6.64 0.10 0.48
CA ALA A 105 -6.11 -0.29 1.78
C ALA A 105 -5.05 -1.39 1.59
N ARG A 106 -3.99 -1.32 2.39
CA ARG A 106 -2.92 -2.31 2.40
C ARG A 106 -2.53 -2.67 3.82
N LEU A 107 -2.25 -3.94 4.05
CA LEU A 107 -1.76 -4.44 5.32
C LEU A 107 -0.24 -4.70 5.23
N ASP A 108 0.45 -4.50 6.35
CA ASP A 108 1.87 -4.84 6.46
C ASP A 108 2.12 -6.32 6.11
N ARG A 109 3.34 -6.63 5.68
CA ARG A 109 3.70 -7.97 5.16
C ARG A 109 3.59 -9.10 6.19
N LEU A 110 3.55 -8.78 7.49
CA LEU A 110 3.42 -9.75 8.58
C LEU A 110 1.98 -9.84 9.11
N GLY A 111 1.10 -8.90 8.71
CA GLY A 111 -0.29 -8.85 9.16
C GLY A 111 -0.43 -8.52 10.65
N LEU A 112 0.44 -7.64 11.16
CA LEU A 112 0.49 -7.30 12.59
C LEU A 112 -0.65 -6.37 13.02
N ARG A 113 -1.28 -5.66 12.05
CA ARG A 113 -2.46 -4.82 12.30
C ARG A 113 -3.70 -5.47 11.70
N PRO A 114 -4.88 -5.28 12.29
CA PRO A 114 -6.12 -5.76 11.70
C PRO A 114 -6.61 -4.82 10.60
N LEU A 115 -7.12 -5.40 9.50
CA LEU A 115 -7.94 -4.72 8.50
C LEU A 115 -9.09 -5.64 8.10
N ARG A 116 -10.31 -5.25 8.48
CA ARG A 116 -11.55 -5.96 8.15
C ARG A 116 -12.20 -5.35 6.93
N THR A 117 -12.82 -6.18 6.12
CA THR A 117 -13.58 -5.75 4.94
C THR A 117 -15.04 -6.11 5.11
N ILE A 118 -15.90 -5.24 4.63
CA ILE A 118 -17.32 -5.50 4.45
C ILE A 118 -17.74 -4.97 3.09
N GLU A 119 -18.47 -5.77 2.36
CA GLU A 119 -19.05 -5.44 1.06
C GLU A 119 -20.57 -5.57 1.15
N THR A 120 -21.26 -4.53 0.71
CA THR A 120 -22.70 -4.48 0.61
C THR A 120 -23.11 -4.31 -0.86
N ASP A 121 -24.39 -4.26 -1.12
CA ASP A 121 -24.95 -3.96 -2.45
C ASP A 121 -24.64 -2.53 -2.94
N LYS A 122 -24.09 -1.65 -2.07
CA LYS A 122 -23.82 -0.24 -2.42
C LYS A 122 -22.41 0.22 -2.06
N HIS A 123 -21.78 -0.40 -1.06
CA HIS A 123 -20.51 0.07 -0.53
C HIS A 123 -19.51 -1.08 -0.32
N ILE A 124 -18.26 -0.73 -0.40
CA ILE A 124 -17.16 -1.51 0.16
C ILE A 124 -16.47 -0.67 1.24
N ALA A 125 -16.24 -1.25 2.40
CA ALA A 125 -15.58 -0.57 3.49
C ALA A 125 -14.44 -1.39 4.06
N VAL A 126 -13.39 -0.69 4.50
CA VAL A 126 -12.26 -1.27 5.21
C VAL A 126 -12.15 -0.57 6.56
N THR A 127 -12.07 -1.36 7.63
CA THR A 127 -12.02 -0.87 9.01
C THR A 127 -11.02 -1.68 9.83
N SER A 128 -10.51 -1.12 10.92
CA SER A 128 -9.64 -1.88 11.83
C SER A 128 -10.39 -2.99 12.55
N GLU A 129 -11.69 -2.79 12.82
CA GLU A 129 -12.53 -3.75 13.55
C GLU A 129 -13.90 -3.92 12.89
N ALA A 130 -14.47 -5.10 13.05
CA ALA A 130 -15.84 -5.35 12.59
C ALA A 130 -16.85 -4.54 13.40
N GLY A 131 -17.90 -4.04 12.72
CA GLY A 131 -19.00 -3.31 13.36
C GLY A 131 -18.76 -1.83 13.58
N GLN A 132 -17.65 -1.25 13.11
CA GLN A 132 -17.42 0.20 13.20
C GLN A 132 -18.38 1.01 12.32
N ILE A 133 -18.87 0.43 11.23
CA ILE A 133 -19.84 1.06 10.33
C ILE A 133 -21.12 0.23 10.35
N ASN A 134 -22.24 0.91 10.54
CA ASN A 134 -23.56 0.30 10.45
C ASN A 134 -24.21 0.70 9.10
N PHE A 135 -24.34 -0.28 8.21
CA PHE A 135 -24.96 -0.11 6.91
C PHE A 135 -26.48 -0.35 7.03
N VAL A 136 -27.21 0.71 7.35
CA VAL A 136 -28.67 0.66 7.46
C VAL A 136 -29.29 0.56 6.08
N ASN A 137 -30.22 -0.39 5.89
CA ASN A 137 -30.92 -0.65 4.63
C ASN A 137 -30.00 -1.08 3.46
N GLU A 138 -28.91 -1.76 3.76
CA GLU A 138 -28.03 -2.37 2.78
C GLU A 138 -27.92 -3.87 3.02
N THR A 139 -27.80 -4.62 1.92
CA THR A 139 -27.59 -6.06 1.99
C THR A 139 -26.10 -6.36 2.03
N THR A 140 -25.64 -7.00 3.11
CA THR A 140 -24.25 -7.50 3.17
C THR A 140 -24.05 -8.63 2.18
N ILE A 141 -23.11 -8.47 1.27
CA ILE A 141 -22.69 -9.47 0.29
C ILE A 141 -21.57 -10.34 0.86
N SER A 142 -20.53 -9.71 1.40
CA SER A 142 -19.39 -10.43 1.97
C SER A 142 -18.80 -9.72 3.18
N ARG A 143 -18.13 -10.51 4.03
CA ARG A 143 -17.30 -10.03 5.14
C ARG A 143 -15.98 -10.78 5.12
N GLY A 144 -14.88 -10.07 5.34
CA GLY A 144 -13.57 -10.65 5.27
C GLY A 144 -12.52 -9.84 6.02
N ARG A 145 -11.29 -10.03 5.59
CA ARG A 145 -10.12 -9.27 6.06
C ARG A 145 -9.12 -9.13 4.92
N ILE A 146 -8.25 -8.15 5.01
CA ILE A 146 -7.06 -8.07 4.19
C ILE A 146 -5.99 -8.96 4.86
N GLU A 147 -5.41 -9.86 4.09
CA GLU A 147 -4.38 -10.77 4.57
C GLU A 147 -3.02 -10.06 4.70
N ALA A 148 -2.08 -10.69 5.38
CA ALA A 148 -0.71 -10.19 5.53
C ALA A 148 -0.08 -9.86 4.17
N GLY A 149 0.42 -8.62 4.01
CA GLY A 149 0.93 -8.12 2.73
C GLY A 149 -0.12 -7.95 1.63
N GLY A 150 -1.39 -8.16 1.96
CA GLY A 150 -2.49 -8.01 1.02
C GLY A 150 -2.91 -6.56 0.80
N MET A 151 -3.67 -6.35 -0.26
CA MET A 151 -4.20 -5.06 -0.67
C MET A 151 -5.62 -5.21 -1.22
N LEU A 152 -6.43 -4.18 -1.03
CA LEU A 152 -7.70 -4.00 -1.69
C LEU A 152 -7.76 -2.56 -2.18
N TYR A 153 -8.16 -2.33 -3.42
CA TYR A 153 -8.44 -1.00 -3.90
C TYR A 153 -9.61 -0.97 -4.88
N TYR A 154 -10.25 0.19 -4.97
CA TYR A 154 -11.29 0.50 -5.93
C TYR A 154 -10.78 1.58 -6.89
N ASP A 155 -10.93 1.33 -8.19
CA ASP A 155 -10.60 2.28 -9.26
C ASP A 155 -11.89 2.88 -9.81
N HIS A 156 -12.06 4.18 -9.58
CA HIS A 156 -13.24 4.94 -10.03
C HIS A 156 -13.30 5.09 -11.56
N SER A 157 -12.17 5.05 -12.25
CA SER A 157 -12.13 5.24 -13.71
C SER A 157 -12.78 4.09 -14.47
N ILE A 158 -12.70 2.89 -13.94
CA ILE A 158 -13.24 1.68 -14.53
C ILE A 158 -14.36 1.04 -13.70
N GLY A 159 -14.57 1.52 -12.46
CA GLY A 159 -15.63 1.03 -11.58
C GLY A 159 -15.37 -0.36 -11.00
N GLU A 160 -14.11 -0.77 -10.83
CA GLU A 160 -13.74 -2.11 -10.41
C GLU A 160 -13.02 -2.15 -9.05
N VAL A 161 -13.23 -3.26 -8.34
CA VAL A 161 -12.54 -3.59 -7.07
C VAL A 161 -11.48 -4.65 -7.34
N PHE A 162 -10.27 -4.38 -6.89
CA PHE A 162 -9.13 -5.29 -6.97
C PHE A 162 -8.73 -5.79 -5.59
N ARG A 163 -8.45 -7.09 -5.46
CA ARG A 163 -8.04 -7.75 -4.22
C ARG A 163 -6.83 -8.63 -4.46
N THR A 164 -5.89 -8.62 -3.53
CA THR A 164 -4.72 -9.51 -3.58
C THR A 164 -5.00 -10.93 -3.09
N THR A 165 -6.17 -11.18 -2.49
CA THR A 165 -6.59 -12.53 -2.09
C THR A 165 -6.79 -13.48 -3.28
N ASP A 166 -6.98 -12.91 -4.46
CA ASP A 166 -7.08 -13.67 -5.73
C ASP A 166 -5.69 -13.87 -6.37
N ALA A 167 -4.69 -13.75 -5.56
CA ALA A 167 -3.26 -14.04 -5.66
C ALA A 167 -2.49 -13.45 -6.87
N PRO A 168 -1.95 -14.14 -7.85
CA PRO A 168 -1.00 -13.49 -8.75
C PRO A 168 -1.64 -12.53 -9.75
N VAL A 169 -2.96 -12.57 -9.89
CA VAL A 169 -3.68 -11.81 -10.93
C VAL A 169 -3.79 -10.32 -10.61
N SER A 170 -3.88 -9.93 -9.33
CA SER A 170 -4.11 -8.52 -8.97
C SER A 170 -2.90 -7.61 -9.19
N TYR A 171 -1.68 -8.16 -9.22
CA TYR A 171 -0.48 -7.40 -9.58
C TYR A 171 -0.21 -7.34 -11.09
N THR A 172 -0.88 -8.16 -11.90
CA THR A 172 -0.72 -8.13 -13.37
C THR A 172 -1.33 -6.89 -14.01
N HIS A 173 -2.15 -6.14 -13.29
CA HIS A 173 -2.67 -4.83 -13.71
C HIS A 173 -1.68 -3.69 -13.51
N LEU A 174 -0.59 -3.92 -12.76
CA LEU A 174 0.52 -2.98 -12.64
C LEU A 174 1.39 -3.09 -13.91
N ARG A 175 1.09 -2.26 -14.91
CA ARG A 175 1.86 -2.16 -16.15
C ARG A 175 2.57 -0.83 -16.24
#